data_bfe4f8e8f33e10164b0d2b88b6e12268
#
_entry.id   bfe4f8e8f33e10164b0d2b88b6e12268
#
_cell.length_a   1.000
_cell.length_b   1.000
_cell.length_c   1.000
_cell.angle_alpha   90.00
_cell.angle_beta   90.00
_cell.angle_gamma   90.00
#
_symmetry.space_group_name_H-M   'P 1'
#
loop_
_entity.id
_entity.type
_entity.pdbx_description
1 polymer ?
#
loop_
_entity_poly.entity_id
_entity_poly.type
_entity_poly.pdbx_seq_one_letter_code
_entity_poly.pdbx_strand_id
1 'polypeptide(L)'
;MGKKQVTAIRVPTKRQEAKWQRQKRIRRIIITVAAIFLVGIVSYVSYEYYVDKIKPFSEKVITVNDVSFNMEYYVNMLDAQTKGLAPANITYEIAQYIAQYIEYAELKSQGAKDLNITVGEEEIEEMIKEQQLSKGKVYRDIAETQLLSERLSEYFDSQLPDEMLQSNTQVMFVESEQVANNVIDQAEKGENFTELVRGFSYDNITKEYDGNLGWLPRELMSPTMAETFNLTTGGISQPICDNSTSKSVGYWLIKVSEKDPEKGINVSAMLLGSEQEAVEIKAELDAEGNFSELAKNYSQHSSKYEGGKLGWLKEEEKETNDFSDEFDEVAFQLPVDEVSEPAKDETVNTEGGCLVVKVLDKQQRELDDAVREMLKNKRFSEWLEQQRENSTIENKLDATRMDWAIQEVIKGR
;
A
#
# COMPACT_ATOMS: atom_id res chain seq x y z
N MET A 1 -24.25 103.45 7.75
CA MET A 1 -25.59 102.87 7.43
C MET A 1 -25.46 102.05 6.13
N GLY A 2 -25.28 100.75 6.27
CA GLY A 2 -25.18 99.83 5.13
C GLY A 2 -26.55 99.18 4.86
N LYS A 3 -27.09 99.43 3.67
CA LYS A 3 -28.35 98.79 3.23
C LYS A 3 -28.12 97.29 3.00
N LYS A 4 -28.79 96.42 3.78
CA LYS A 4 -28.94 94.98 3.48
C LYS A 4 -29.77 94.84 2.20
N GLN A 5 -29.18 94.35 1.09
CA GLN A 5 -29.96 93.90 -0.05
C GLN A 5 -30.67 92.60 0.30
N VAL A 6 -31.98 92.66 0.31
CA VAL A 6 -32.86 91.50 0.44
C VAL A 6 -32.98 90.86 -0.90
N THR A 7 -32.29 89.75 -1.07
CA THR A 7 -32.38 88.95 -2.26
C THR A 7 -33.74 88.29 -2.32
N ALA A 8 -34.56 88.69 -3.26
CA ALA A 8 -35.90 88.13 -3.49
C ALA A 8 -35.80 86.68 -3.84
N ILE A 9 -36.30 85.79 -3.07
CA ILE A 9 -36.42 84.37 -3.36
C ILE A 9 -37.39 84.21 -4.52
N ARG A 10 -36.90 83.95 -5.72
CA ARG A 10 -37.74 83.66 -6.91
C ARG A 10 -38.40 82.30 -6.71
N VAL A 11 -39.73 82.32 -6.48
CA VAL A 11 -40.59 81.13 -6.42
C VAL A 11 -40.57 80.44 -7.81
N PRO A 12 -40.24 79.17 -7.94
CA PRO A 12 -40.20 78.53 -9.19
C PRO A 12 -41.55 78.39 -9.87
N THR A 13 -41.58 78.54 -11.19
CA THR A 13 -42.85 78.45 -11.97
C THR A 13 -43.30 76.97 -12.02
N LYS A 14 -44.63 76.70 -12.12
CA LYS A 14 -45.19 75.33 -12.21
C LYS A 14 -44.49 74.44 -13.25
N ARG A 15 -44.00 75.03 -14.32
CA ARG A 15 -43.21 74.32 -15.35
C ARG A 15 -41.81 73.93 -14.81
N GLN A 16 -41.17 74.72 -14.01
CA GLN A 16 -39.87 74.46 -13.40
C GLN A 16 -39.99 73.39 -12.31
N GLU A 17 -41.05 73.43 -11.49
CA GLU A 17 -41.35 72.41 -10.50
C GLU A 17 -41.64 71.03 -11.14
N ALA A 18 -42.44 70.97 -12.20
CA ALA A 18 -42.71 69.76 -12.94
C ALA A 18 -41.39 69.14 -13.59
N LYS A 19 -40.53 70.03 -14.12
CA LYS A 19 -39.24 69.59 -14.64
C LYS A 19 -38.29 69.05 -13.56
N TRP A 20 -38.30 69.67 -12.41
CA TRP A 20 -37.52 69.27 -11.23
C TRP A 20 -38.04 67.98 -10.59
N GLN A 21 -39.31 67.77 -10.51
CA GLN A 21 -39.91 66.52 -10.07
C GLN A 21 -39.62 65.39 -11.02
N ARG A 22 -39.65 65.64 -12.34
CA ARG A 22 -39.30 64.65 -13.37
C ARG A 22 -37.80 64.28 -13.28
N GLN A 23 -36.92 65.26 -13.10
CA GLN A 23 -35.48 65.00 -12.90
C GLN A 23 -35.19 64.24 -11.60
N LYS A 24 -35.87 64.56 -10.48
CA LYS A 24 -35.76 63.82 -9.23
C LYS A 24 -36.23 62.36 -9.39
N ARG A 25 -37.32 62.17 -10.16
CA ARG A 25 -37.83 60.79 -10.44
C ARG A 25 -36.87 60.00 -11.30
N ILE A 26 -36.35 60.55 -12.36
CA ILE A 26 -35.34 59.95 -13.22
C ILE A 26 -34.05 59.64 -12.43
N ARG A 27 -33.56 60.59 -11.65
CA ARG A 27 -32.37 60.38 -10.81
C ARG A 27 -32.59 59.24 -9.78
N ARG A 28 -33.77 59.13 -9.16
CA ARG A 28 -34.10 58.01 -8.27
C ARG A 28 -34.11 56.68 -9.03
N ILE A 29 -34.73 56.65 -10.22
CA ILE A 29 -34.74 55.43 -11.05
C ILE A 29 -33.32 55.02 -11.41
N ILE A 30 -32.48 55.96 -11.86
CA ILE A 30 -31.07 55.64 -12.18
C ILE A 30 -30.31 55.13 -10.98
N ILE A 31 -30.50 55.76 -9.78
CA ILE A 31 -29.84 55.31 -8.56
C ILE A 31 -30.35 53.92 -8.14
N THR A 32 -31.66 53.66 -8.27
CA THR A 32 -32.23 52.34 -7.93
C THR A 32 -31.71 51.26 -8.90
N VAL A 33 -31.68 51.55 -10.21
CA VAL A 33 -31.13 50.60 -11.22
C VAL A 33 -29.65 50.35 -10.96
N ALA A 34 -28.88 51.41 -10.69
CA ALA A 34 -27.45 51.26 -10.35
C ALA A 34 -27.25 50.45 -9.05
N ALA A 35 -28.06 50.64 -8.04
CA ALA A 35 -28.02 49.87 -6.80
C ALA A 35 -28.36 48.39 -7.04
N ILE A 36 -29.38 48.09 -7.85
CA ILE A 36 -29.75 46.71 -8.21
C ILE A 36 -28.60 46.04 -8.97
N PHE A 37 -27.97 46.76 -9.91
CA PHE A 37 -26.83 46.23 -10.68
C PHE A 37 -25.63 45.96 -9.77
N LEU A 38 -25.35 46.83 -8.82
CA LEU A 38 -24.29 46.71 -7.84
C LEU A 38 -24.53 45.51 -6.91
N VAL A 39 -25.75 45.31 -6.42
CA VAL A 39 -26.16 44.13 -5.64
C VAL A 39 -26.00 42.87 -6.48
N GLY A 40 -26.39 42.90 -7.76
CA GLY A 40 -26.18 41.76 -8.68
C GLY A 40 -24.72 41.36 -8.82
N ILE A 41 -23.82 42.35 -9.03
CA ILE A 41 -22.37 42.08 -9.13
C ILE A 41 -21.83 41.53 -7.81
N VAL A 42 -22.14 42.12 -6.67
CA VAL A 42 -21.70 41.67 -5.36
C VAL A 42 -22.20 40.23 -5.09
N SER A 43 -23.45 39.95 -5.43
CA SER A 43 -24.03 38.59 -5.28
C SER A 43 -23.32 37.58 -6.14
N TYR A 44 -23.01 37.92 -7.40
CA TYR A 44 -22.30 37.07 -8.35
C TYR A 44 -20.89 36.78 -7.85
N VAL A 45 -20.11 37.80 -7.51
CA VAL A 45 -18.74 37.66 -6.97
C VAL A 45 -18.73 36.86 -5.65
N SER A 46 -19.71 37.11 -4.78
CA SER A 46 -19.82 36.36 -3.54
C SER A 46 -20.20 34.91 -3.77
N TYR A 47 -21.03 34.62 -4.77
CA TYR A 47 -21.38 33.25 -5.15
C TYR A 47 -20.19 32.50 -5.78
N GLU A 48 -19.45 33.14 -6.68
CA GLU A 48 -18.21 32.54 -7.22
C GLU A 48 -17.20 32.27 -6.10
N TYR A 49 -16.96 33.24 -5.23
CA TYR A 49 -16.07 33.08 -4.08
C TYR A 49 -16.52 31.93 -3.17
N TYR A 50 -17.82 31.82 -2.91
CA TYR A 50 -18.38 30.73 -2.11
C TYR A 50 -18.15 29.37 -2.80
N VAL A 51 -18.45 29.24 -4.09
CA VAL A 51 -18.31 27.99 -4.85
C VAL A 51 -16.85 27.56 -4.96
N ASP A 52 -15.93 28.50 -5.19
CA ASP A 52 -14.53 28.19 -5.46
C ASP A 52 -13.70 28.04 -4.19
N LYS A 53 -14.04 28.76 -3.12
CA LYS A 53 -13.19 28.87 -1.93
C LYS A 53 -13.79 28.27 -0.66
N ILE A 54 -15.11 28.27 -0.50
CA ILE A 54 -15.74 27.83 0.75
C ILE A 54 -16.38 26.45 0.61
N LYS A 55 -17.12 26.25 -0.48
CA LYS A 55 -17.88 25.01 -0.69
C LYS A 55 -16.99 23.76 -0.71
N PRO A 56 -15.81 23.73 -1.40
CA PRO A 56 -14.94 22.56 -1.41
C PRO A 56 -14.52 22.14 0.00
N PHE A 57 -14.15 23.07 0.88
CA PHE A 57 -13.73 22.77 2.25
C PHE A 57 -14.83 22.15 3.12
N SER A 58 -16.09 22.48 2.86
CA SER A 58 -17.23 21.98 3.63
C SER A 58 -17.76 20.63 3.18
N GLU A 59 -17.27 20.10 2.04
CA GLU A 59 -17.70 18.81 1.50
C GLU A 59 -17.26 17.67 2.40
N LYS A 60 -18.18 16.76 2.75
CA LYS A 60 -17.86 15.54 3.49
C LYS A 60 -17.13 14.56 2.56
N VAL A 61 -15.91 14.18 2.92
CA VAL A 61 -15.03 13.37 2.09
C VAL A 61 -14.73 12.00 2.67
N ILE A 62 -14.73 11.86 3.99
CA ILE A 62 -14.58 10.58 4.68
C ILE A 62 -15.70 10.43 5.68
N THR A 63 -16.32 9.28 5.74
CA THR A 63 -17.35 8.95 6.75
C THR A 63 -17.05 7.55 7.28
N VAL A 64 -16.99 7.42 8.60
CA VAL A 64 -16.85 6.15 9.31
C VAL A 64 -18.06 6.01 10.23
N ASN A 65 -18.95 5.10 9.89
CA ASN A 65 -20.26 4.96 10.53
C ASN A 65 -21.02 6.29 10.54
N ASP A 66 -21.33 6.86 11.71
CA ASP A 66 -22.05 8.11 11.86
C ASP A 66 -21.14 9.36 11.87
N VAL A 67 -19.83 9.20 11.90
CA VAL A 67 -18.86 10.29 11.99
C VAL A 67 -18.33 10.67 10.62
N SER A 68 -18.43 11.96 10.28
CA SER A 68 -18.00 12.48 8.98
C SER A 68 -16.90 13.52 9.12
N PHE A 69 -15.92 13.45 8.25
CA PHE A 69 -14.82 14.40 8.11
C PHE A 69 -14.99 15.16 6.79
N ASN A 70 -14.90 16.49 6.87
CA ASN A 70 -14.97 17.31 5.67
C ASN A 70 -13.58 17.56 5.07
N MET A 71 -13.56 18.16 3.89
CA MET A 71 -12.31 18.44 3.17
C MET A 71 -11.38 19.39 3.96
N GLU A 72 -11.92 20.33 4.72
CA GLU A 72 -11.13 21.21 5.60
C GLU A 72 -10.35 20.40 6.64
N TYR A 73 -11.01 19.45 7.28
CA TYR A 73 -10.36 18.57 8.24
C TYR A 73 -9.25 17.73 7.57
N TYR A 74 -9.53 17.18 6.38
CA TYR A 74 -8.55 16.41 5.64
C TYR A 74 -7.31 17.24 5.25
N VAL A 75 -7.50 18.46 4.71
CA VAL A 75 -6.41 19.38 4.38
C VAL A 75 -5.59 19.73 5.62
N ASN A 76 -6.24 20.02 6.75
CA ASN A 76 -5.57 20.35 8.00
C ASN A 76 -4.79 19.15 8.56
N MET A 77 -5.30 17.91 8.41
CA MET A 77 -4.60 16.68 8.80
C MET A 77 -3.38 16.45 7.90
N LEU A 78 -3.54 16.63 6.60
CA LEU A 78 -2.45 16.53 5.64
C LEU A 78 -1.34 17.56 5.93
N ASP A 79 -1.70 18.81 6.23
CA ASP A 79 -0.74 19.85 6.62
C ASP A 79 -0.01 19.49 7.93
N ALA A 80 -0.76 19.06 8.94
CA ALA A 80 -0.20 18.70 10.24
C ALA A 80 0.82 17.55 10.14
N GLN A 81 0.48 16.50 9.40
CA GLN A 81 1.30 15.30 9.26
C GLN A 81 2.50 15.47 8.29
N THR A 82 2.41 16.42 7.37
CA THR A 82 3.50 16.73 6.43
C THR A 82 4.31 17.94 6.85
N LYS A 83 4.09 18.48 8.06
CA LYS A 83 4.81 19.65 8.56
C LYS A 83 6.32 19.41 8.56
N GLY A 84 7.04 20.31 7.91
CA GLY A 84 8.51 20.20 7.76
C GLY A 84 8.99 19.47 6.51
N LEU A 85 8.10 18.84 5.75
CA LEU A 85 8.45 18.30 4.44
C LEU A 85 8.54 19.43 3.40
N ALA A 86 9.45 19.29 2.44
CA ALA A 86 9.46 20.17 1.28
C ALA A 86 8.18 19.94 0.43
N PRO A 87 7.62 21.00 -0.20
CA PRO A 87 6.41 20.89 -1.02
C PRO A 87 6.43 19.78 -2.06
N ALA A 88 7.60 19.57 -2.72
CA ALA A 88 7.76 18.52 -3.73
C ALA A 88 7.68 17.09 -3.17
N ASN A 89 7.80 16.92 -1.86
CA ASN A 89 7.73 15.62 -1.19
C ASN A 89 6.32 15.30 -0.67
N ILE A 90 5.35 16.20 -0.83
CA ILE A 90 3.95 15.92 -0.49
C ILE A 90 3.32 15.24 -1.70
N THR A 91 3.39 13.90 -1.71
CA THR A 91 2.97 13.08 -2.84
C THR A 91 1.53 12.60 -2.70
N TYR A 92 0.99 12.02 -3.76
CA TYR A 92 -0.33 11.40 -3.77
C TYR A 92 -0.41 10.21 -2.77
N GLU A 93 0.67 9.42 -2.67
CA GLU A 93 0.74 8.29 -1.73
C GLU A 93 0.63 8.77 -0.28
N ILE A 94 1.28 9.88 0.07
CA ILE A 94 1.14 10.49 1.41
C ILE A 94 -0.29 10.96 1.62
N ALA A 95 -0.89 11.63 0.64
CA ALA A 95 -2.28 12.07 0.74
C ALA A 95 -3.25 10.89 0.93
N GLN A 96 -3.03 9.79 0.22
CA GLN A 96 -3.79 8.56 0.37
C GLN A 96 -3.58 7.92 1.76
N TYR A 97 -2.35 7.87 2.23
CA TYR A 97 -2.04 7.40 3.58
C TYR A 97 -2.75 8.21 4.66
N ILE A 98 -2.81 9.54 4.53
CA ILE A 98 -3.52 10.41 5.49
C ILE A 98 -5.03 10.14 5.48
N ALA A 99 -5.63 9.85 4.32
CA ALA A 99 -7.03 9.45 4.27
C ALA A 99 -7.28 8.16 5.07
N GLN A 100 -6.43 7.14 4.90
CA GLN A 100 -6.50 5.90 5.67
C GLN A 100 -6.22 6.13 7.16
N TYR A 101 -5.28 7.01 7.49
CA TYR A 101 -5.01 7.37 8.89
C TYR A 101 -6.26 7.94 9.59
N ILE A 102 -7.02 8.82 8.94
CA ILE A 102 -8.27 9.38 9.49
C ILE A 102 -9.29 8.25 9.73
N GLU A 103 -9.46 7.33 8.77
CA GLU A 103 -10.35 6.18 8.90
C GLU A 103 -9.97 5.32 10.11
N TYR A 104 -8.69 4.92 10.20
CA TYR A 104 -8.20 4.09 11.31
C TYR A 104 -8.21 4.80 12.67
N ALA A 105 -7.97 6.12 12.70
CA ALA A 105 -8.06 6.91 13.93
C ALA A 105 -9.47 6.90 14.49
N GLU A 106 -10.48 7.07 13.63
CA GLU A 106 -11.88 7.02 14.03
C GLU A 106 -12.32 5.61 14.44
N LEU A 107 -11.90 4.57 13.70
CA LEU A 107 -12.16 3.18 14.09
C LEU A 107 -11.57 2.83 15.45
N LYS A 108 -10.34 3.28 15.74
CA LYS A 108 -9.72 3.12 17.07
C LYS A 108 -10.51 3.84 18.15
N SER A 109 -10.94 5.08 17.89
CA SER A 109 -11.73 5.86 18.85
C SER A 109 -13.06 5.19 19.17
N GLN A 110 -13.78 4.68 18.16
CA GLN A 110 -15.05 3.98 18.35
C GLN A 110 -14.83 2.64 19.07
N GLY A 111 -13.91 1.81 18.59
CA GLY A 111 -13.66 0.50 19.18
C GLY A 111 -13.05 0.58 20.59
N ALA A 112 -12.24 1.60 20.89
CA ALA A 112 -11.75 1.83 22.26
C ALA A 112 -12.90 2.11 23.25
N LYS A 113 -13.91 2.86 22.82
CA LYS A 113 -15.12 3.11 23.63
C LYS A 113 -15.89 1.84 23.95
N ASP A 114 -15.98 0.92 22.98
CA ASP A 114 -16.62 -0.39 23.18
C ASP A 114 -15.88 -1.26 24.20
N LEU A 115 -14.56 -1.08 24.30
CA LEU A 115 -13.71 -1.68 25.31
C LEU A 115 -13.66 -0.90 26.63
N ASN A 116 -14.41 0.22 26.77
CA ASN A 116 -14.35 1.16 27.87
C ASN A 116 -12.95 1.78 28.08
N ILE A 117 -12.18 1.91 27.03
CA ILE A 117 -10.88 2.59 27.01
C ILE A 117 -11.12 4.04 26.57
N THR A 118 -10.74 4.98 27.44
CA THR A 118 -10.92 6.42 27.19
C THR A 118 -9.66 7.19 27.57
N VAL A 119 -9.48 8.34 26.99
CA VAL A 119 -8.39 9.28 27.26
C VAL A 119 -8.99 10.57 27.84
N GLY A 120 -8.36 11.10 28.89
CA GLY A 120 -8.80 12.33 29.54
C GLY A 120 -8.34 13.58 28.79
N GLU A 121 -9.11 14.66 28.90
CA GLU A 121 -8.78 15.97 28.32
C GLU A 121 -7.41 16.50 28.83
N GLU A 122 -7.11 16.30 30.10
CA GLU A 122 -5.85 16.73 30.70
C GLU A 122 -4.63 16.03 30.07
N GLU A 123 -4.76 14.73 29.79
CA GLU A 123 -3.71 13.91 29.13
C GLU A 123 -3.46 14.37 27.69
N ILE A 124 -4.55 14.68 26.95
CA ILE A 124 -4.45 15.23 25.59
C ILE A 124 -3.73 16.58 25.60
N GLU A 125 -4.09 17.48 26.50
CA GLU A 125 -3.44 18.79 26.63
C GLU A 125 -1.98 18.69 27.06
N GLU A 126 -1.64 17.74 27.93
CA GLU A 126 -0.26 17.46 28.35
C GLU A 126 0.57 16.95 27.17
N MET A 127 0.09 15.98 26.42
CA MET A 127 0.75 15.46 25.20
C MET A 127 0.95 16.56 24.15
N ILE A 128 -0.06 17.39 23.90
CA ILE A 128 0.06 18.52 22.97
C ILE A 128 1.20 19.46 23.41
N LYS A 129 1.33 19.71 24.70
CA LYS A 129 2.36 20.58 25.26
C LYS A 129 3.74 19.94 25.20
N GLU A 130 3.86 18.67 25.57
CA GLU A 130 5.13 17.93 25.54
C GLU A 130 5.68 17.79 24.14
N GLN A 131 4.83 17.46 23.16
CA GLN A 131 5.22 17.33 21.77
C GLN A 131 5.27 18.66 21.01
N GLN A 132 4.96 19.78 21.69
CA GLN A 132 4.93 21.13 21.11
C GLN A 132 4.01 21.23 19.87
N LEU A 133 2.90 20.49 19.89
CA LEU A 133 1.95 20.50 18.79
C LEU A 133 1.24 21.85 18.70
N SER A 134 0.76 22.18 17.50
CA SER A 134 -0.03 23.39 17.29
C SER A 134 -1.42 23.24 17.91
N LYS A 135 -2.10 24.35 18.15
CA LYS A 135 -3.49 24.34 18.64
C LYS A 135 -4.47 24.04 17.49
N GLY A 136 -5.52 23.28 17.77
CA GLY A 136 -6.57 22.98 16.82
C GLY A 136 -7.12 21.56 16.96
N LYS A 137 -8.28 21.32 16.36
CA LYS A 137 -8.97 20.02 16.44
C LYS A 137 -8.08 18.87 15.95
N VAL A 138 -7.43 19.04 14.81
CA VAL A 138 -6.57 18.02 14.21
C VAL A 138 -5.43 17.58 15.13
N TYR A 139 -4.76 18.52 15.79
CA TYR A 139 -3.66 18.19 16.72
C TYR A 139 -4.16 17.51 17.99
N ARG A 140 -5.37 17.84 18.44
CA ARG A 140 -6.03 17.13 19.55
C ARG A 140 -6.37 15.70 19.13
N ASP A 141 -6.94 15.52 17.96
CA ASP A 141 -7.30 14.19 17.43
C ASP A 141 -6.06 13.33 17.21
N ILE A 142 -4.93 13.92 16.78
CA ILE A 142 -3.63 13.22 16.68
C ILE A 142 -3.16 12.75 18.06
N ALA A 143 -3.16 13.65 19.05
CA ALA A 143 -2.75 13.31 20.42
C ALA A 143 -3.67 12.26 21.06
N GLU A 144 -4.99 12.40 20.91
CA GLU A 144 -5.96 11.42 21.36
C GLU A 144 -5.73 10.06 20.72
N THR A 145 -5.53 10.02 19.38
CA THR A 145 -5.27 8.78 18.64
C THR A 145 -4.00 8.08 19.12
N GLN A 146 -2.95 8.85 19.44
CA GLN A 146 -1.71 8.30 19.97
C GLN A 146 -1.92 7.70 21.35
N LEU A 147 -2.52 8.44 22.29
CA LEU A 147 -2.85 7.96 23.63
C LEU A 147 -3.76 6.73 23.61
N LEU A 148 -4.77 6.73 22.75
CA LEU A 148 -5.63 5.55 22.57
C LEU A 148 -4.85 4.36 22.04
N SER A 149 -3.91 4.57 21.11
CA SER A 149 -3.07 3.50 20.58
C SER A 149 -2.17 2.90 21.67
N GLU A 150 -1.62 3.72 22.56
CA GLU A 150 -0.83 3.27 23.72
C GLU A 150 -1.69 2.45 24.67
N ARG A 151 -2.88 2.93 25.07
CA ARG A 151 -3.80 2.21 25.96
C ARG A 151 -4.36 0.93 25.36
N LEU A 152 -4.66 0.92 24.08
CA LEU A 152 -5.07 -0.29 23.36
C LEU A 152 -3.92 -1.30 23.31
N SER A 153 -2.68 -0.84 23.10
CA SER A 153 -1.50 -1.70 23.18
C SER A 153 -1.33 -2.33 24.55
N GLU A 154 -1.47 -1.56 25.63
CA GLU A 154 -1.45 -2.04 27.01
C GLU A 154 -2.61 -3.03 27.29
N TYR A 155 -3.81 -2.72 26.78
CA TYR A 155 -4.95 -3.62 26.91
C TYR A 155 -4.66 -4.98 26.26
N PHE A 156 -4.20 -5.01 25.00
CA PHE A 156 -3.89 -6.26 24.31
C PHE A 156 -2.72 -7.01 24.96
N ASP A 157 -1.72 -6.29 25.48
CA ASP A 157 -0.66 -6.91 26.28
C ASP A 157 -1.20 -7.59 27.53
N SER A 158 -2.09 -6.92 28.25
CA SER A 158 -2.72 -7.47 29.46
C SER A 158 -3.60 -8.71 29.23
N GLN A 159 -4.05 -8.93 27.99
CA GLN A 159 -4.82 -10.12 27.60
C GLN A 159 -3.93 -11.29 27.20
N LEU A 160 -2.61 -11.12 27.12
CA LEU A 160 -1.69 -12.19 26.84
C LEU A 160 -1.43 -12.99 28.12
N PRO A 161 -1.39 -14.33 28.05
CA PRO A 161 -0.96 -15.13 29.17
C PRO A 161 0.55 -14.96 29.42
N ASP A 162 1.00 -15.31 30.62
CA ASP A 162 2.43 -15.30 30.93
C ASP A 162 3.18 -16.42 30.18
N GLU A 163 2.54 -17.58 30.03
CA GLU A 163 3.10 -18.74 29.34
C GLU A 163 2.18 -19.23 28.21
N MET A 164 2.80 -19.69 27.13
CA MET A 164 2.09 -20.36 26.02
C MET A 164 2.85 -21.60 25.56
N LEU A 165 2.12 -22.55 24.96
CA LEU A 165 2.76 -23.62 24.23
C LEU A 165 3.46 -23.03 22.99
N GLN A 166 4.76 -23.18 22.94
CA GLN A 166 5.61 -22.70 21.83
C GLN A 166 6.33 -23.87 21.18
N SER A 167 6.60 -23.75 19.90
CA SER A 167 7.41 -24.69 19.13
C SER A 167 8.67 -24.00 18.65
N ASN A 168 9.81 -24.64 18.86
CA ASN A 168 11.06 -24.29 18.24
C ASN A 168 11.14 -25.06 16.91
N THR A 169 11.18 -24.33 15.80
CA THR A 169 11.12 -24.91 14.46
C THR A 169 12.27 -24.45 13.57
N GLN A 170 12.69 -25.36 12.68
CA GLN A 170 13.48 -25.02 11.52
C GLN A 170 12.62 -25.14 10.27
N VAL A 171 12.84 -24.23 9.32
CA VAL A 171 12.13 -24.21 8.03
C VAL A 171 13.12 -24.11 6.88
N MET A 172 12.74 -24.67 5.75
CA MET A 172 13.36 -24.39 4.45
C MET A 172 12.29 -24.17 3.41
N PHE A 173 12.56 -23.31 2.44
CA PHE A 173 11.70 -23.09 1.29
C PHE A 173 12.41 -23.59 0.04
N VAL A 174 11.82 -24.56 -0.65
CA VAL A 174 12.40 -25.20 -1.83
C VAL A 174 11.54 -24.98 -3.06
N GLU A 175 12.12 -25.12 -4.23
CA GLU A 175 11.51 -24.73 -5.49
C GLU A 175 10.32 -25.58 -5.94
N SER A 176 10.24 -26.86 -5.51
CA SER A 176 9.18 -27.78 -5.92
C SER A 176 8.87 -28.82 -4.86
N GLU A 177 7.71 -29.48 -5.01
CA GLU A 177 7.29 -30.59 -4.16
C GLU A 177 8.25 -31.79 -4.28
N GLN A 178 8.83 -32.02 -5.45
CA GLN A 178 9.81 -33.09 -5.66
C GLN A 178 11.08 -32.87 -4.83
N VAL A 179 11.60 -31.62 -4.83
CA VAL A 179 12.76 -31.27 -4.00
C VAL A 179 12.40 -31.36 -2.53
N ALA A 180 11.19 -30.91 -2.13
CA ALA A 180 10.72 -31.03 -0.76
C ALA A 180 10.68 -32.50 -0.29
N ASN A 181 10.12 -33.40 -1.08
CA ASN A 181 10.09 -34.83 -0.76
C ASN A 181 11.51 -35.42 -0.67
N ASN A 182 12.41 -35.01 -1.57
CA ASN A 182 13.81 -35.48 -1.55
C ASN A 182 14.54 -35.06 -0.26
N VAL A 183 14.38 -33.79 0.17
CA VAL A 183 15.04 -33.31 1.40
C VAL A 183 14.40 -33.92 2.67
N ILE A 184 13.10 -34.22 2.64
CA ILE A 184 12.42 -34.97 3.72
C ILE A 184 13.04 -36.37 3.82
N ASP A 185 13.15 -37.08 2.72
CA ASP A 185 13.75 -38.42 2.66
C ASP A 185 15.19 -38.43 3.17
N GLN A 186 15.99 -37.43 2.85
CA GLN A 186 17.37 -37.29 3.33
C GLN A 186 17.40 -37.05 4.85
N ALA A 187 16.53 -36.16 5.34
CA ALA A 187 16.42 -35.85 6.76
C ALA A 187 15.94 -37.07 7.58
N GLU A 188 15.00 -37.87 7.05
CA GLU A 188 14.53 -39.11 7.67
C GLU A 188 15.61 -40.20 7.70
N LYS A 189 16.53 -40.23 6.73
CA LYS A 189 17.71 -41.10 6.70
C LYS A 189 18.81 -40.61 7.65
N GLY A 190 18.62 -39.48 8.34
CA GLY A 190 19.53 -38.97 9.36
C GLY A 190 20.48 -37.89 8.90
N GLU A 191 20.31 -37.34 7.71
CA GLU A 191 21.07 -36.17 7.31
C GLU A 191 20.74 -34.94 8.15
N ASN A 192 21.72 -34.09 8.32
CA ASN A 192 21.54 -32.89 9.17
C ASN A 192 20.63 -31.88 8.47
N PHE A 193 19.47 -31.61 9.07
CA PHE A 193 18.50 -30.68 8.50
C PHE A 193 19.07 -29.27 8.28
N THR A 194 19.96 -28.79 9.15
CA THR A 194 20.66 -27.52 8.96
C THR A 194 21.50 -27.48 7.67
N GLU A 195 22.20 -28.59 7.37
CA GLU A 195 22.97 -28.67 6.12
C GLU A 195 22.05 -28.73 4.90
N LEU A 196 20.90 -29.40 5.03
CA LEU A 196 19.86 -29.41 3.98
C LEU A 196 19.29 -28.01 3.76
N VAL A 197 19.00 -27.24 4.84
CA VAL A 197 18.58 -25.85 4.73
C VAL A 197 19.60 -25.01 3.95
N ARG A 198 20.89 -25.12 4.29
CA ARG A 198 21.97 -24.38 3.62
C ARG A 198 22.10 -24.75 2.15
N GLY A 199 21.87 -26.01 1.81
CA GLY A 199 22.01 -26.53 0.46
C GLY A 199 20.81 -26.27 -0.45
N PHE A 200 19.61 -26.36 0.08
CA PHE A 200 18.38 -26.39 -0.73
C PHE A 200 17.43 -25.22 -0.53
N SER A 201 17.54 -24.44 0.56
CA SER A 201 16.60 -23.36 0.80
C SER A 201 16.84 -22.16 -0.13
N TYR A 202 15.77 -21.63 -0.70
CA TYR A 202 15.72 -20.39 -1.46
C TYR A 202 15.22 -19.20 -0.63
N ASP A 203 14.83 -19.40 0.63
CA ASP A 203 14.57 -18.30 1.55
C ASP A 203 15.87 -17.82 2.18
N ASN A 204 16.42 -16.74 1.63
CA ASN A 204 17.69 -16.18 2.06
C ASN A 204 17.67 -15.68 3.50
N ILE A 205 16.52 -15.23 4.02
CA ILE A 205 16.40 -14.71 5.39
C ILE A 205 16.55 -15.86 6.39
N THR A 206 15.72 -16.89 6.27
CA THR A 206 15.80 -18.04 7.19
C THR A 206 17.08 -18.85 6.98
N LYS A 207 17.59 -18.93 5.76
CA LYS A 207 18.84 -19.61 5.44
C LYS A 207 20.04 -19.03 6.21
N GLU A 208 20.10 -17.71 6.39
CA GLU A 208 21.14 -17.02 7.18
C GLU A 208 21.14 -17.47 8.65
N TYR A 209 19.98 -17.85 9.18
CA TYR A 209 19.80 -18.37 10.54
C TYR A 209 19.65 -19.90 10.57
N ASP A 210 20.18 -20.62 9.59
CA ASP A 210 20.09 -22.09 9.51
C ASP A 210 18.63 -22.61 9.49
N GLY A 211 17.72 -21.83 8.99
CA GLY A 211 16.29 -22.12 8.99
C GLY A 211 15.58 -21.90 10.34
N ASN A 212 16.30 -21.52 11.38
CA ASN A 212 15.76 -21.46 12.73
C ASN A 212 14.83 -20.23 12.91
N LEU A 213 13.54 -20.47 13.20
CA LEU A 213 12.58 -19.45 13.53
C LEU A 213 12.52 -19.12 15.04
N GLY A 214 13.25 -19.86 15.87
CA GLY A 214 13.17 -19.74 17.31
C GLY A 214 11.87 -20.32 17.89
N TRP A 215 11.53 -19.91 19.10
CA TRP A 215 10.34 -20.34 19.80
C TRP A 215 9.15 -19.46 19.44
N LEU A 216 8.16 -20.03 18.78
CA LEU A 216 6.96 -19.32 18.38
C LEU A 216 5.70 -20.04 18.87
N PRO A 217 4.70 -19.33 19.41
CA PRO A 217 3.38 -19.88 19.65
C PRO A 217 2.64 -20.06 18.31
N ARG A 218 1.66 -20.97 18.32
CA ARG A 218 0.84 -21.28 17.14
C ARG A 218 0.24 -20.04 16.48
N GLU A 219 -0.18 -19.07 17.28
CA GLU A 219 -0.81 -17.84 16.82
C GLU A 219 0.09 -16.99 15.91
N LEU A 220 1.41 -17.07 16.06
CA LEU A 220 2.36 -16.31 15.21
C LEU A 220 2.77 -17.06 13.92
N MET A 221 2.39 -18.29 13.77
CA MET A 221 2.65 -19.06 12.56
C MET A 221 1.58 -18.81 11.50
N SER A 222 1.92 -18.94 10.22
CA SER A 222 0.91 -18.99 9.17
C SER A 222 -0.05 -20.17 9.37
N PRO A 223 -1.28 -20.12 8.86
CA PRO A 223 -2.24 -21.23 9.06
C PRO A 223 -1.68 -22.61 8.65
N THR A 224 -0.93 -22.67 7.55
CA THR A 224 -0.30 -23.90 7.05
C THR A 224 0.84 -24.37 7.96
N MET A 225 1.68 -23.47 8.46
CA MET A 225 2.74 -23.82 9.40
C MET A 225 2.19 -24.19 10.79
N ALA A 226 1.06 -23.63 11.17
CA ALA A 226 0.42 -23.94 12.47
C ALA A 226 0.00 -25.43 12.60
N GLU A 227 -0.17 -26.13 11.49
CA GLU A 227 -0.43 -27.58 11.50
C GLU A 227 0.77 -28.38 12.03
N THR A 228 1.99 -27.85 11.94
CA THR A 228 3.19 -28.48 12.49
C THR A 228 3.16 -28.62 14.01
N PHE A 229 2.29 -27.84 14.70
CA PHE A 229 2.03 -28.07 16.12
C PHE A 229 1.48 -29.47 16.44
N ASN A 230 0.95 -30.18 15.46
CA ASN A 230 0.47 -31.55 15.61
C ASN A 230 1.61 -32.58 15.52
N LEU A 231 2.79 -32.21 14.99
CA LEU A 231 3.96 -33.07 14.88
C LEU A 231 4.59 -33.29 16.28
N THR A 232 5.24 -34.42 16.46
CA THR A 232 6.06 -34.68 17.63
C THR A 232 7.40 -33.93 17.54
N THR A 233 8.09 -33.75 18.66
CA THR A 233 9.49 -33.29 18.67
C THR A 233 10.35 -34.19 17.78
N GLY A 234 11.16 -33.60 16.92
CA GLY A 234 11.93 -34.27 15.88
C GLY A 234 11.16 -34.53 14.58
N GLY A 235 9.83 -34.36 14.57
CA GLY A 235 8.98 -34.59 13.39
C GLY A 235 9.22 -33.55 12.29
N ILE A 236 9.05 -34.01 11.05
CA ILE A 236 9.18 -33.19 9.84
C ILE A 236 7.80 -33.15 9.17
N SER A 237 7.43 -31.99 8.61
CA SER A 237 6.15 -31.83 7.91
C SER A 237 6.17 -32.55 6.55
N GLN A 238 5.00 -32.85 6.01
CA GLN A 238 4.85 -33.03 4.57
C GLN A 238 5.18 -31.70 3.85
N PRO A 239 5.44 -31.71 2.54
CA PRO A 239 5.59 -30.47 1.77
C PRO A 239 4.39 -29.57 1.93
N ILE A 240 4.61 -28.29 2.25
CA ILE A 240 3.57 -27.26 2.37
C ILE A 240 3.77 -26.31 1.17
N CYS A 241 3.09 -26.62 0.06
CA CYS A 241 3.30 -25.91 -1.20
C CYS A 241 2.38 -24.69 -1.32
N ASP A 242 2.93 -23.59 -1.85
CA ASP A 242 2.25 -22.33 -2.11
C ASP A 242 2.71 -21.78 -3.45
N ASN A 243 1.77 -21.60 -4.38
CA ASN A 243 2.05 -21.12 -5.73
C ASN A 243 2.20 -19.59 -5.80
N SER A 244 1.99 -18.88 -4.71
CA SER A 244 2.07 -17.41 -4.65
C SER A 244 3.35 -16.90 -4.00
N THR A 245 4.15 -17.76 -3.38
CA THR A 245 5.40 -17.36 -2.74
C THR A 245 6.48 -17.10 -3.78
N SER A 246 7.07 -15.90 -3.75
CA SER A 246 8.15 -15.51 -4.65
C SER A 246 9.50 -16.05 -4.19
N LYS A 247 10.35 -16.44 -5.15
CA LYS A 247 11.73 -16.88 -4.93
C LYS A 247 12.65 -16.36 -6.03
N SER A 248 13.93 -16.21 -5.70
CA SER A 248 14.96 -15.74 -6.64
C SER A 248 15.66 -16.94 -7.29
N VAL A 249 14.90 -17.67 -8.09
CA VAL A 249 15.40 -18.74 -8.99
C VAL A 249 14.34 -19.02 -10.04
N GLY A 250 14.78 -19.32 -11.24
CA GLY A 250 13.95 -19.81 -12.33
C GLY A 250 14.76 -20.65 -13.31
N TYR A 251 14.07 -21.24 -14.27
CA TYR A 251 14.66 -22.10 -15.28
C TYR A 251 14.16 -21.68 -16.66
N TRP A 252 15.08 -21.30 -17.50
CA TRP A 252 14.80 -20.94 -18.87
C TRP A 252 14.79 -22.16 -19.79
N LEU A 253 13.74 -22.27 -20.62
CA LEU A 253 13.76 -23.04 -21.85
C LEU A 253 13.80 -22.08 -23.03
N ILE A 254 14.89 -22.15 -23.82
CA ILE A 254 15.20 -21.20 -24.87
C ILE A 254 15.12 -21.88 -26.22
N LYS A 255 14.53 -21.24 -27.22
CA LYS A 255 14.48 -21.71 -28.60
C LYS A 255 14.98 -20.59 -29.52
N VAL A 256 15.96 -20.93 -30.36
CA VAL A 256 16.47 -20.05 -31.44
C VAL A 256 15.81 -20.48 -32.74
N SER A 257 15.02 -19.59 -33.34
CA SER A 257 14.32 -19.89 -34.60
C SER A 257 15.08 -19.42 -35.85
N GLU A 258 15.99 -18.45 -35.73
CA GLU A 258 16.77 -17.91 -36.85
C GLU A 258 18.07 -17.28 -36.32
N LYS A 259 19.14 -17.36 -37.14
CA LYS A 259 20.40 -16.62 -36.94
C LYS A 259 20.72 -15.79 -38.16
N ASP A 260 20.96 -14.49 -37.95
CA ASP A 260 21.30 -13.53 -39.02
C ASP A 260 22.58 -12.76 -38.63
N PRO A 261 23.56 -12.60 -39.51
CA PRO A 261 24.82 -11.91 -39.17
C PRO A 261 24.66 -10.43 -38.77
N GLU A 262 23.60 -9.76 -39.19
CA GLU A 262 23.38 -8.33 -38.91
C GLU A 262 22.38 -8.14 -37.78
N LYS A 263 21.40 -9.04 -37.59
CA LYS A 263 20.33 -8.94 -36.61
C LYS A 263 20.60 -9.72 -35.32
N GLY A 264 21.50 -10.71 -35.35
CA GLY A 264 21.78 -11.61 -34.25
C GLY A 264 20.97 -12.89 -34.29
N ILE A 265 20.37 -13.28 -33.19
CA ILE A 265 19.52 -14.46 -33.01
C ILE A 265 18.08 -14.10 -32.75
N ASN A 266 17.13 -14.82 -33.38
CA ASN A 266 15.70 -14.64 -33.10
C ASN A 266 15.27 -15.70 -32.09
N VAL A 267 14.87 -15.22 -30.88
CA VAL A 267 14.71 -16.03 -29.69
C VAL A 267 13.24 -16.06 -29.23
N SER A 268 12.84 -17.22 -28.77
CA SER A 268 11.67 -17.41 -27.90
C SER A 268 12.11 -18.12 -26.65
N ALA A 269 11.56 -17.73 -25.48
CA ALA A 269 11.90 -18.35 -24.20
C ALA A 269 10.70 -18.49 -23.27
N MET A 270 10.77 -19.49 -22.39
CA MET A 270 9.87 -19.69 -21.24
C MET A 270 10.68 -19.63 -19.95
N LEU A 271 10.17 -18.92 -18.96
CA LEU A 271 10.69 -18.95 -17.60
C LEU A 271 9.77 -19.80 -16.73
N LEU A 272 10.33 -20.83 -16.12
CA LEU A 272 9.61 -21.81 -15.30
C LEU A 272 10.08 -21.75 -13.86
N GLY A 273 9.20 -22.12 -12.93
CA GLY A 273 9.43 -21.93 -11.50
C GLY A 273 10.33 -22.98 -10.84
N SER A 274 10.57 -24.13 -11.48
CA SER A 274 11.41 -25.19 -10.93
C SER A 274 12.08 -26.00 -12.04
N GLU A 275 13.19 -26.67 -11.69
CA GLU A 275 13.87 -27.58 -12.59
C GLU A 275 12.95 -28.72 -13.04
N GLN A 276 12.16 -29.28 -12.14
CA GLN A 276 11.20 -30.33 -12.43
C GLN A 276 10.21 -29.89 -13.53
N GLU A 277 9.56 -28.73 -13.36
CA GLU A 277 8.65 -28.18 -14.36
C GLU A 277 9.33 -27.97 -15.70
N ALA A 278 10.57 -27.46 -15.69
CA ALA A 278 11.32 -27.21 -16.90
C ALA A 278 11.70 -28.53 -17.63
N VAL A 279 12.06 -29.56 -16.90
CA VAL A 279 12.34 -30.92 -17.49
C VAL A 279 11.06 -31.53 -18.07
N GLU A 280 9.92 -31.41 -17.37
CA GLU A 280 8.63 -31.92 -17.86
C GLU A 280 8.18 -31.21 -19.13
N ILE A 281 8.25 -29.88 -19.18
CA ILE A 281 7.93 -29.09 -20.38
C ILE A 281 8.92 -29.35 -21.52
N LYS A 282 10.21 -29.51 -21.21
CA LYS A 282 11.20 -29.88 -22.21
C LYS A 282 10.88 -31.24 -22.86
N ALA A 283 10.51 -32.22 -22.06
CA ALA A 283 10.12 -33.54 -22.56
C ALA A 283 8.86 -33.46 -23.46
N GLU A 284 7.92 -32.58 -23.15
CA GLU A 284 6.72 -32.33 -24.00
C GLU A 284 7.13 -31.66 -25.34
N LEU A 285 8.08 -30.72 -25.30
CA LEU A 285 8.61 -30.08 -26.50
C LEU A 285 9.37 -31.09 -27.38
N ASP A 286 10.13 -31.99 -26.79
CA ASP A 286 10.82 -33.07 -27.52
C ASP A 286 9.85 -34.07 -28.15
N ALA A 287 8.65 -34.20 -27.61
CA ALA A 287 7.55 -34.98 -28.18
C ALA A 287 6.69 -34.17 -29.18
N GLU A 288 7.26 -33.18 -29.84
CA GLU A 288 6.63 -32.29 -30.82
C GLU A 288 5.59 -31.32 -30.25
N GLY A 289 5.64 -30.98 -28.95
CA GLY A 289 4.80 -29.96 -28.29
C GLY A 289 4.97 -28.59 -28.92
N ASN A 290 3.93 -27.79 -28.87
CA ASN A 290 3.94 -26.42 -29.41
C ASN A 290 4.55 -25.43 -28.41
N PHE A 291 5.76 -24.95 -28.70
CA PHE A 291 6.47 -24.01 -27.82
C PHE A 291 5.61 -22.78 -27.44
N SER A 292 4.93 -22.17 -28.41
CA SER A 292 4.14 -20.97 -28.15
C SER A 292 2.93 -21.21 -27.24
N GLU A 293 2.29 -22.39 -27.34
CA GLU A 293 1.17 -22.76 -26.47
C GLU A 293 1.64 -23.08 -25.06
N LEU A 294 2.75 -23.82 -24.93
CA LEU A 294 3.35 -24.12 -23.64
C LEU A 294 3.85 -22.84 -22.93
N ALA A 295 4.47 -21.91 -23.68
CA ALA A 295 4.87 -20.63 -23.14
C ALA A 295 3.69 -19.82 -22.59
N LYS A 296 2.53 -19.80 -23.29
CA LYS A 296 1.33 -19.11 -22.81
C LYS A 296 0.75 -19.72 -21.53
N ASN A 297 0.86 -21.02 -21.39
CA ASN A 297 0.24 -21.75 -20.29
C ASN A 297 1.13 -21.79 -19.04
N TYR A 298 2.42 -21.94 -19.21
CA TYR A 298 3.35 -22.26 -18.11
C TYR A 298 4.38 -21.18 -17.82
N SER A 299 4.76 -20.32 -18.79
CA SER A 299 5.81 -19.34 -18.57
C SER A 299 5.39 -18.27 -17.55
N GLN A 300 6.30 -17.95 -16.66
CA GLN A 300 6.18 -16.86 -15.70
C GLN A 300 6.74 -15.52 -16.24
N HIS A 301 7.45 -15.55 -17.37
CA HIS A 301 7.93 -14.34 -18.02
C HIS A 301 6.82 -13.61 -18.78
N SER A 302 6.91 -12.27 -18.85
CA SER A 302 5.92 -11.41 -19.53
C SER A 302 5.72 -11.73 -21.01
N SER A 303 6.72 -12.28 -21.72
CA SER A 303 6.62 -12.71 -23.12
C SER A 303 5.59 -13.84 -23.35
N LYS A 304 5.07 -14.47 -22.28
CA LYS A 304 4.03 -15.50 -22.39
C LYS A 304 2.84 -15.07 -23.21
N TYR A 305 2.43 -13.80 -23.11
CA TYR A 305 1.30 -13.26 -23.86
C TYR A 305 1.50 -13.27 -25.38
N GLU A 306 2.77 -13.29 -25.81
CA GLU A 306 3.19 -13.42 -27.21
C GLU A 306 3.74 -14.82 -27.55
N GLY A 307 3.46 -15.82 -26.69
CA GLY A 307 3.93 -17.19 -26.87
C GLY A 307 5.43 -17.37 -26.67
N GLY A 308 5.99 -16.60 -25.75
CA GLY A 308 7.41 -16.64 -25.39
C GLY A 308 8.33 -15.84 -26.31
N LYS A 309 7.84 -15.13 -27.32
CA LYS A 309 8.67 -14.40 -28.28
C LYS A 309 9.41 -13.25 -27.61
N LEU A 310 10.74 -13.23 -27.75
CA LEU A 310 11.63 -12.16 -27.31
C LEU A 310 12.11 -11.30 -28.50
N GLY A 311 12.12 -11.88 -29.72
CA GLY A 311 12.59 -11.21 -30.92
C GLY A 311 14.09 -11.39 -31.17
N TRP A 312 14.70 -10.39 -31.81
CA TRP A 312 16.11 -10.43 -32.17
C TRP A 312 16.99 -9.93 -31.04
N LEU A 313 17.98 -10.74 -30.64
CA LEU A 313 19.00 -10.41 -29.65
C LEU A 313 20.37 -10.40 -30.34
N LYS A 314 21.19 -9.40 -30.02
CA LYS A 314 22.56 -9.27 -30.55
C LYS A 314 23.57 -9.54 -29.47
N GLU A 315 24.66 -10.21 -29.84
CA GLU A 315 25.74 -10.56 -28.92
C GLU A 315 26.41 -9.30 -28.32
N GLU A 316 26.48 -8.23 -29.09
CA GLU A 316 27.05 -6.93 -28.65
C GLU A 316 26.15 -6.19 -27.63
N GLU A 317 24.90 -6.60 -27.49
CA GLU A 317 23.90 -5.99 -26.59
C GLU A 317 23.70 -6.78 -25.28
N LYS A 318 24.52 -7.84 -25.03
CA LYS A 318 24.42 -8.65 -23.82
C LYS A 318 24.47 -7.86 -22.51
N GLU A 319 25.32 -6.82 -22.43
CA GLU A 319 25.45 -5.98 -21.25
C GLU A 319 24.27 -4.98 -21.07
N THR A 320 23.41 -4.84 -22.07
CA THR A 320 22.34 -3.84 -22.12
C THR A 320 20.94 -4.42 -22.29
N ASN A 321 20.83 -5.73 -22.52
CA ASN A 321 19.56 -6.43 -22.49
C ASN A 321 19.13 -6.71 -21.03
N ASP A 322 17.89 -7.11 -20.81
CA ASP A 322 17.33 -7.39 -19.49
C ASP A 322 17.48 -8.86 -19.07
N PHE A 323 18.39 -9.62 -19.71
CA PHE A 323 18.63 -11.03 -19.45
C PHE A 323 19.93 -11.25 -18.67
N SER A 324 20.02 -12.40 -17.98
CA SER A 324 21.23 -12.79 -17.26
C SER A 324 22.32 -13.30 -18.19
N ASP A 325 23.55 -13.34 -17.68
CA ASP A 325 24.69 -13.95 -18.39
C ASP A 325 24.43 -15.43 -18.71
N GLU A 326 23.78 -16.16 -17.80
CA GLU A 326 23.40 -17.57 -17.96
C GLU A 326 22.40 -17.75 -19.12
N PHE A 327 21.42 -16.89 -19.23
CA PHE A 327 20.47 -16.87 -20.35
C PHE A 327 21.21 -16.64 -21.67
N ASP A 328 22.01 -15.60 -21.73
CA ASP A 328 22.72 -15.19 -22.94
C ASP A 328 23.73 -16.26 -23.39
N GLU A 329 24.45 -16.86 -22.44
CA GLU A 329 25.39 -17.93 -22.75
C GLU A 329 24.72 -19.12 -23.47
N VAL A 330 23.57 -19.54 -22.95
CA VAL A 330 22.79 -20.62 -23.55
C VAL A 330 22.19 -20.19 -24.89
N ALA A 331 21.56 -19.04 -24.98
CA ALA A 331 20.83 -18.55 -26.15
C ALA A 331 21.76 -18.43 -27.38
N PHE A 332 22.93 -17.81 -27.22
CA PHE A 332 23.85 -17.58 -28.35
C PHE A 332 24.58 -18.84 -28.82
N GLN A 333 24.76 -19.84 -27.94
CA GLN A 333 25.38 -21.14 -28.30
C GLN A 333 24.37 -22.10 -28.93
N LEU A 334 23.07 -21.96 -28.68
CA LEU A 334 22.04 -22.90 -29.12
C LEU A 334 21.94 -22.97 -30.65
N PRO A 335 21.90 -24.16 -31.28
CA PRO A 335 21.62 -24.31 -32.72
C PRO A 335 20.22 -23.80 -33.08
N VAL A 336 20.04 -23.47 -34.39
CA VAL A 336 18.72 -23.06 -34.91
C VAL A 336 17.76 -24.25 -34.84
N ASP A 337 16.50 -23.98 -34.47
CA ASP A 337 15.39 -24.91 -34.28
C ASP A 337 15.53 -25.91 -33.11
N GLU A 338 16.58 -25.80 -32.30
CA GLU A 338 16.69 -26.56 -31.06
C GLU A 338 16.10 -25.80 -29.85
N VAL A 339 15.69 -26.56 -28.84
CA VAL A 339 15.28 -26.07 -27.52
C VAL A 339 16.37 -26.45 -26.52
N SER A 340 16.80 -25.49 -25.70
CA SER A 340 17.82 -25.72 -24.68
C SER A 340 17.38 -26.75 -23.64
N GLU A 341 18.34 -27.34 -22.96
CA GLU A 341 18.11 -27.92 -21.63
C GLU A 341 17.71 -26.81 -20.66
N PRO A 342 17.05 -27.13 -19.51
CA PRO A 342 16.73 -26.16 -18.49
C PRO A 342 17.97 -25.37 -18.05
N ALA A 343 17.97 -24.06 -18.31
CA ALA A 343 19.05 -23.17 -17.90
C ALA A 343 18.64 -22.48 -16.59
N LYS A 344 19.30 -22.86 -15.48
CA LYS A 344 19.04 -22.27 -14.16
C LYS A 344 19.51 -20.83 -14.12
N ASP A 345 18.67 -19.96 -13.55
CA ASP A 345 18.95 -18.54 -13.38
C ASP A 345 18.54 -18.10 -11.95
N GLU A 346 19.52 -17.70 -11.15
CA GLU A 346 19.30 -17.24 -9.78
C GLU A 346 19.12 -15.72 -9.67
N THR A 347 19.09 -15.01 -10.79
CA THR A 347 18.86 -13.56 -10.84
C THR A 347 17.42 -13.18 -11.13
N VAL A 348 16.61 -14.13 -11.60
CA VAL A 348 15.19 -13.93 -11.91
C VAL A 348 14.31 -14.28 -10.74
N ASN A 349 13.15 -13.64 -10.67
CA ASN A 349 12.12 -14.00 -9.70
C ASN A 349 11.04 -14.84 -10.35
N THR A 350 10.67 -15.92 -9.66
CA THR A 350 9.53 -16.77 -10.01
C THR A 350 8.64 -17.01 -8.79
N GLU A 351 7.43 -17.49 -9.04
CA GLU A 351 6.46 -17.84 -8.00
C GLU A 351 6.38 -19.37 -7.83
N GLY A 352 5.87 -19.77 -6.66
CA GLY A 352 5.69 -21.18 -6.31
C GLY A 352 6.88 -21.80 -5.60
N GLY A 353 6.61 -22.86 -4.88
CA GLY A 353 7.55 -23.64 -4.08
C GLY A 353 6.90 -24.24 -2.87
N CYS A 354 7.68 -24.92 -2.03
CA CYS A 354 7.19 -25.65 -0.88
C CYS A 354 8.04 -25.37 0.36
N LEU A 355 7.39 -25.18 1.50
CA LEU A 355 8.02 -25.18 2.81
C LEU A 355 8.14 -26.62 3.33
N VAL A 356 9.28 -26.93 3.96
CA VAL A 356 9.49 -28.09 4.80
C VAL A 356 9.85 -27.58 6.19
N VAL A 357 9.11 -28.07 7.19
CA VAL A 357 9.26 -27.63 8.58
C VAL A 357 9.68 -28.80 9.45
N LYS A 358 10.70 -28.61 10.27
CA LYS A 358 11.13 -29.55 11.30
C LYS A 358 10.88 -28.99 12.68
N VAL A 359 10.20 -29.73 13.52
CA VAL A 359 9.98 -29.37 14.92
C VAL A 359 11.18 -29.81 15.75
N LEU A 360 11.92 -28.88 16.30
CA LEU A 360 13.08 -29.17 17.16
C LEU A 360 12.63 -29.52 18.58
N ASP A 361 11.68 -28.74 19.12
CA ASP A 361 11.13 -28.96 20.45
C ASP A 361 9.78 -28.23 20.62
N LYS A 362 8.98 -28.65 21.61
CA LYS A 362 7.73 -28.00 22.01
C LYS A 362 7.60 -27.95 23.51
N GLN A 363 7.35 -26.78 24.06
CA GLN A 363 7.25 -26.58 25.50
C GLN A 363 6.21 -25.51 25.86
N GLN A 364 5.59 -25.69 27.04
CA GLN A 364 4.94 -24.58 27.74
C GLN A 364 6.05 -23.69 28.30
N ARG A 365 6.11 -22.43 27.91
CA ARG A 365 7.17 -21.52 28.35
C ARG A 365 6.70 -20.09 28.41
N GLU A 366 7.37 -19.27 29.21
CA GLU A 366 7.17 -17.83 29.28
C GLU A 366 7.36 -17.19 27.90
N LEU A 367 6.52 -16.18 27.63
CA LEU A 367 6.69 -15.33 26.45
C LEU A 367 7.87 -14.42 26.66
N ASP A 368 8.89 -14.50 25.81
CA ASP A 368 9.92 -13.48 25.79
C ASP A 368 9.37 -12.15 25.22
N ASP A 369 10.09 -11.05 25.43
CA ASP A 369 9.64 -9.71 25.08
C ASP A 369 9.32 -9.59 23.58
N ALA A 370 10.11 -10.23 22.72
CA ALA A 370 9.93 -10.15 21.27
C ALA A 370 8.66 -10.90 20.82
N VAL A 371 8.44 -12.12 21.31
CA VAL A 371 7.26 -12.92 21.03
C VAL A 371 6.01 -12.24 21.59
N ARG A 372 6.10 -11.69 22.82
CA ARG A 372 5.03 -10.93 23.45
C ARG A 372 4.62 -9.71 22.62
N GLU A 373 5.59 -8.96 22.14
CA GLU A 373 5.36 -7.80 21.28
C GLU A 373 4.72 -8.20 19.96
N MET A 374 5.18 -9.27 19.31
CA MET A 374 4.59 -9.78 18.07
C MET A 374 3.14 -10.21 18.26
N LEU A 375 2.82 -10.94 19.34
CA LEU A 375 1.45 -11.36 19.66
C LEU A 375 0.54 -10.17 19.94
N LYS A 376 1.00 -9.21 20.72
CA LYS A 376 0.29 -7.98 21.02
C LYS A 376 -0.07 -7.22 19.73
N ASN A 377 0.93 -6.99 18.88
CA ASN A 377 0.74 -6.28 17.62
C ASN A 377 -0.19 -7.03 16.67
N LYS A 378 -0.10 -8.36 16.61
CA LYS A 378 -1.00 -9.19 15.82
C LYS A 378 -2.44 -9.05 16.30
N ARG A 379 -2.69 -9.22 17.60
CA ARG A 379 -4.05 -9.10 18.18
C ARG A 379 -4.64 -7.71 18.00
N PHE A 380 -3.81 -6.68 18.17
CA PHE A 380 -4.23 -5.31 17.92
C PHE A 380 -4.62 -5.08 16.45
N SER A 381 -3.79 -5.57 15.52
CA SER A 381 -4.07 -5.45 14.08
C SER A 381 -5.33 -6.22 13.67
N GLU A 382 -5.50 -7.45 14.15
CA GLU A 382 -6.70 -8.27 13.89
C GLU A 382 -7.96 -7.61 14.45
N TRP A 383 -7.89 -7.05 15.65
CA TRP A 383 -8.99 -6.32 16.25
C TRP A 383 -9.34 -5.07 15.41
N LEU A 384 -8.34 -4.33 14.96
CA LEU A 384 -8.57 -3.11 14.16
C LEU A 384 -9.19 -3.46 12.79
N GLU A 385 -8.76 -4.56 12.17
CA GLU A 385 -9.36 -5.03 10.93
C GLU A 385 -10.81 -5.50 11.15
N GLN A 386 -11.10 -6.18 12.27
CA GLN A 386 -12.48 -6.48 12.66
C GLN A 386 -13.34 -5.22 12.84
N GLN A 387 -12.79 -4.16 13.47
CA GLN A 387 -13.50 -2.88 13.56
C GLN A 387 -13.83 -2.34 12.17
N ARG A 388 -12.88 -2.43 11.24
CA ARG A 388 -13.05 -1.99 9.86
C ARG A 388 -14.11 -2.80 9.11
N GLU A 389 -14.06 -4.12 9.18
CA GLU A 389 -15.03 -5.02 8.54
C GLU A 389 -16.47 -4.81 9.04
N ASN A 390 -16.63 -4.50 10.33
CA ASN A 390 -17.92 -4.26 10.95
C ASN A 390 -18.43 -2.82 10.77
N SER A 391 -17.66 -1.95 10.12
CA SER A 391 -17.98 -0.53 9.96
C SER A 391 -18.40 -0.19 8.53
N THR A 392 -19.26 0.81 8.40
CA THR A 392 -19.56 1.42 7.11
C THR A 392 -18.59 2.57 6.86
N ILE A 393 -17.73 2.42 5.88
CA ILE A 393 -16.73 3.43 5.51
C ILE A 393 -17.06 3.96 4.12
N GLU A 394 -17.22 5.28 4.00
CA GLU A 394 -17.40 5.96 2.73
C GLU A 394 -16.23 6.94 2.55
N ASN A 395 -15.42 6.71 1.51
CA ASN A 395 -14.31 7.59 1.13
C ASN A 395 -14.57 8.13 -0.27
N LYS A 396 -14.72 9.46 -0.37
CA LYS A 396 -14.99 10.21 -1.60
C LYS A 396 -13.75 10.91 -2.15
N LEU A 397 -12.58 10.69 -1.53
CA LEU A 397 -11.33 11.26 -1.99
C LEU A 397 -10.86 10.51 -3.25
N ASP A 398 -11.05 11.13 -4.38
CA ASP A 398 -10.47 10.73 -5.66
C ASP A 398 -9.15 11.48 -5.92
N ALA A 399 -8.45 11.13 -6.99
CA ALA A 399 -7.19 11.76 -7.36
C ALA A 399 -7.31 13.29 -7.49
N THR A 400 -8.41 13.79 -8.04
CA THR A 400 -8.64 15.23 -8.22
C THR A 400 -8.79 15.97 -6.89
N ARG A 401 -9.52 15.38 -5.93
CA ARG A 401 -9.70 15.96 -4.59
C ARG A 401 -8.41 15.91 -3.78
N MET A 402 -7.65 14.83 -3.89
CA MET A 402 -6.36 14.71 -3.22
C MET A 402 -5.34 15.70 -3.78
N ASP A 403 -5.23 15.83 -5.10
CA ASP A 403 -4.37 16.84 -5.73
C ASP A 403 -4.77 18.26 -5.30
N TRP A 404 -6.07 18.56 -5.26
CA TRP A 404 -6.55 19.84 -4.77
C TRP A 404 -6.14 20.10 -3.32
N ALA A 405 -6.26 19.09 -2.44
CA ALA A 405 -5.84 19.21 -1.05
C ALA A 405 -4.33 19.45 -0.90
N ILE A 406 -3.51 18.72 -1.66
CA ILE A 406 -2.06 18.92 -1.73
C ILE A 406 -1.73 20.36 -2.12
N GLN A 407 -2.39 20.90 -3.16
CA GLN A 407 -2.17 22.27 -3.59
C GLN A 407 -2.58 23.31 -2.54
N GLU A 408 -3.66 23.07 -1.81
CA GLU A 408 -4.07 23.98 -0.72
C GLU A 408 -3.06 23.96 0.44
N VAL A 409 -2.52 22.80 0.83
CA VAL A 409 -1.43 22.70 1.82
C VAL A 409 -0.17 23.44 1.34
N ILE A 410 0.24 23.27 0.09
CA ILE A 410 1.41 23.94 -0.47
C ILE A 410 1.24 25.45 -0.52
N LYS A 411 0.04 25.96 -0.87
CA LYS A 411 -0.25 27.41 -0.89
C LYS A 411 -0.28 28.04 0.49
N GLY A 412 -0.61 27.27 1.53
CA GLY A 412 -0.69 27.75 2.92
C GLY A 412 0.65 27.90 3.61
N ARG A 413 1.71 27.34 3.01
CA ARG A 413 3.11 27.35 3.50
C ARG A 413 3.91 28.44 2.85
#